data_f301f89670359bd6afbc111525f018c6
#
_entry.id   f301f89670359bd6afbc111525f018c6
#
_cell.length_a   1.000
_cell.length_b   1.000
_cell.length_c   1.000
_cell.angle_alpha   90.00
_cell.angle_beta   90.00
_cell.angle_gamma   90.00
#
_symmetry.space_group_name_H-M   'P 1'
#
loop_
_entity.id
_entity.type
_entity.pdbx_description
1 polymer ?
#
loop_
_entity_poly.entity_id
_entity_poly.type
_entity_poly.pdbx_seq_one_letter_code
_entity_poly.pdbx_strand_id
1 'polypeptide(L)'
;MKSLILNRLAVIGLGLAALTSCTNLNENSEWGNGSKVKFSSYIAGQKAVRASGTAWTNGDQVGIFMKQGATVKSANVKYVADDRGNLTAATASEALAYPSDNSAVDFVAYYPYAASAASGTYDVNVSNQSNLPAIDLLYANNATNKTAASGEVNLGFTHQLTQIVLNITTDATIPTTAGLSVTLNGTPATGKFDLNTGALTADAATANIAMNVNAAGTTATAIVLPAAATSGKLVFTLGGVTVEKALSVSTLGAGTKVVIPVKLTKGGSPSTMNVSFGSATIADWTEVAGGEVNVDFKQGEQPQPGEQEVVIFEETLGATPIAKGGKGWPYLKDFTGWSNPSLTFEDVNKNLSVRHHAGKNCIWFAANKDCDLHIGNIPSNGYKKFKLTYKVNGGVFKDGDTMNLNLLKGKFNDTTFTTPDKVVKAPEDKETYFEFTVELPANDTEALGDLHFQTNIPNGSFGMRLTEIKLVGIK
;
A
#
# COMPACT_ATOMS: atom_id res chain seq x y z
N MET A 1 -45.46 -48.86 -78.05
CA MET A 1 -44.86 -50.17 -78.31
C MET A 1 -43.45 -50.20 -77.77
N LYS A 2 -43.17 -51.18 -76.95
CA LYS A 2 -41.90 -51.82 -76.66
C LYS A 2 -40.78 -50.93 -76.03
N SER A 3 -40.47 -51.05 -74.76
CA SER A 3 -39.67 -52.18 -74.18
C SER A 3 -38.19 -51.96 -74.43
N LEU A 4 -37.26 -52.00 -73.57
CA LEU A 4 -36.86 -52.87 -72.46
C LEU A 4 -35.48 -52.41 -71.92
N ILE A 5 -35.30 -52.40 -70.63
CA ILE A 5 -34.33 -53.23 -69.84
C ILE A 5 -32.86 -52.77 -69.79
N LEU A 6 -32.46 -52.41 -68.67
CA LEU A 6 -31.53 -53.07 -67.69
C LEU A 6 -30.02 -52.98 -68.01
N ASN A 7 -29.19 -52.40 -67.22
CA ASN A 7 -28.34 -53.15 -66.26
C ASN A 7 -27.37 -52.26 -65.48
N ARG A 8 -27.32 -52.55 -64.25
CA ARG A 8 -26.37 -52.29 -63.20
C ARG A 8 -24.90 -52.18 -63.61
N LEU A 9 -24.18 -51.24 -63.04
CA LEU A 9 -22.93 -51.59 -62.34
C LEU A 9 -22.58 -50.50 -61.27
N ALA A 10 -22.34 -50.96 -60.05
CA ALA A 10 -21.87 -50.14 -58.94
C ALA A 10 -20.36 -49.93 -59.12
N VAL A 11 -19.89 -48.70 -58.94
CA VAL A 11 -18.50 -48.42 -58.66
C VAL A 11 -18.46 -47.45 -57.45
N ILE A 12 -17.85 -47.95 -56.38
CA ILE A 12 -17.54 -47.23 -55.14
C ILE A 12 -16.39 -46.26 -55.43
N GLY A 13 -16.65 -44.97 -55.43
CA GLY A 13 -15.67 -43.93 -55.55
C GLY A 13 -15.59 -43.13 -54.20
N LEU A 14 -14.48 -43.29 -53.50
CA LEU A 14 -14.13 -42.55 -52.27
C LEU A 14 -14.00 -41.06 -52.60
N GLY A 15 -15.00 -40.27 -52.28
CA GLY A 15 -14.98 -38.81 -52.44
C GLY A 15 -14.32 -38.13 -51.22
N LEU A 16 -13.14 -37.58 -51.42
CA LEU A 16 -12.43 -36.68 -50.49
C LEU A 16 -13.24 -35.39 -50.40
N ALA A 17 -13.91 -35.16 -49.27
CA ALA A 17 -14.59 -33.90 -49.00
C ALA A 17 -13.53 -32.85 -48.63
N ALA A 18 -13.18 -32.00 -49.57
CA ALA A 18 -12.44 -30.77 -49.31
C ALA A 18 -13.38 -29.79 -48.59
N LEU A 19 -13.14 -29.56 -47.31
CA LEU A 19 -13.75 -28.47 -46.56
C LEU A 19 -13.16 -27.16 -47.06
N THR A 20 -13.84 -26.52 -48.00
CA THR A 20 -13.59 -25.12 -48.33
C THR A 20 -14.15 -24.26 -47.20
N SER A 21 -13.26 -23.88 -46.29
CA SER A 21 -13.53 -22.78 -45.36
C SER A 21 -13.65 -21.49 -46.16
N CYS A 22 -14.86 -21.00 -46.34
CA CYS A 22 -15.09 -19.65 -46.83
C CYS A 22 -14.64 -18.66 -45.75
N THR A 23 -13.42 -18.16 -45.87
CA THR A 23 -13.03 -16.94 -45.17
C THR A 23 -13.64 -15.76 -45.93
N ASN A 24 -14.61 -15.11 -45.31
CA ASN A 24 -15.05 -13.79 -45.76
C ASN A 24 -13.89 -12.80 -45.58
N LEU A 25 -13.22 -12.50 -46.68
CA LEU A 25 -12.26 -11.43 -46.77
C LEU A 25 -13.03 -10.10 -46.89
N ASN A 26 -13.15 -9.36 -45.81
CA ASN A 26 -13.47 -7.95 -45.87
C ASN A 26 -12.19 -7.19 -46.25
N GLU A 27 -12.03 -6.92 -47.54
CA GLU A 27 -10.99 -6.03 -48.06
C GLU A 27 -11.32 -4.61 -47.69
N ASN A 28 -10.81 -4.09 -46.54
CA ASN A 28 -10.52 -2.68 -46.29
C ASN A 28 -9.97 -2.43 -44.89
N SER A 29 -8.81 -3.01 -44.60
CA SER A 29 -7.89 -2.44 -43.64
C SER A 29 -6.50 -2.93 -43.98
N GLU A 30 -5.54 -2.03 -44.13
CA GLU A 30 -4.12 -2.34 -44.35
C GLU A 30 -3.50 -3.27 -43.29
N TRP A 31 -4.30 -3.73 -42.32
CA TRP A 31 -3.91 -4.55 -41.16
C TRP A 31 -4.71 -5.85 -41.01
N GLY A 32 -5.47 -6.26 -42.02
CA GLY A 32 -6.54 -7.26 -41.96
C GLY A 32 -6.15 -8.75 -42.01
N ASN A 33 -4.89 -9.12 -42.09
CA ASN A 33 -4.52 -10.53 -42.34
C ASN A 33 -3.54 -11.16 -41.34
N GLY A 34 -3.24 -10.46 -40.22
CA GLY A 34 -2.44 -11.00 -39.14
C GLY A 34 -3.24 -11.82 -38.12
N SER A 35 -2.58 -12.68 -37.36
CA SER A 35 -3.22 -13.39 -36.25
C SER A 35 -3.72 -12.41 -35.19
N LYS A 36 -4.94 -12.61 -34.69
CA LYS A 36 -5.50 -11.75 -33.64
C LYS A 36 -4.70 -11.87 -32.36
N VAL A 37 -4.49 -10.72 -31.69
CA VAL A 37 -3.80 -10.65 -30.42
C VAL A 37 -4.72 -11.15 -29.33
N LYS A 38 -4.24 -12.07 -28.50
CA LYS A 38 -4.90 -12.48 -27.25
C LYS A 38 -4.30 -11.72 -26.10
N PHE A 39 -5.14 -11.12 -25.27
CA PHE A 39 -4.72 -10.37 -24.10
C PHE A 39 -5.23 -11.00 -22.80
N SER A 40 -4.34 -11.09 -21.84
CA SER A 40 -4.67 -11.23 -20.43
C SER A 40 -4.11 -10.03 -19.66
N SER A 41 -4.59 -9.82 -18.43
CA SER A 41 -4.17 -8.68 -17.64
C SER A 41 -4.18 -8.99 -16.14
N TYR A 42 -3.38 -8.24 -15.41
CA TYR A 42 -3.39 -8.20 -13.95
C TYR A 42 -3.15 -6.77 -13.48
N ILE A 43 -3.59 -6.45 -12.28
CA ILE A 43 -3.27 -5.19 -11.63
C ILE A 43 -2.09 -5.46 -10.69
N ALA A 44 -0.99 -4.73 -10.85
CA ALA A 44 0.24 -4.93 -10.07
C ALA A 44 -0.02 -4.67 -8.58
N GLY A 45 0.65 -5.47 -7.75
CA GLY A 45 0.49 -5.38 -6.31
C GLY A 45 -0.55 -6.32 -5.72
N GLN A 46 -1.28 -7.07 -6.54
CA GLN A 46 -2.21 -8.08 -6.07
C GLN A 46 -1.55 -9.44 -5.95
N LYS A 47 -1.61 -10.04 -4.77
CA LYS A 47 -1.43 -11.49 -4.67
C LYS A 47 -2.67 -12.13 -5.28
N ALA A 48 -2.46 -13.05 -6.23
CA ALA A 48 -3.51 -13.88 -6.81
C ALA A 48 -4.12 -14.79 -5.74
N VAL A 49 -4.98 -14.24 -4.89
CA VAL A 49 -5.80 -14.98 -3.94
C VAL A 49 -7.24 -14.49 -4.13
N ARG A 50 -8.10 -15.43 -4.43
CA ARG A 50 -9.53 -15.24 -4.64
C ARG A 50 -10.19 -14.62 -3.40
N ALA A 51 -10.36 -13.29 -3.37
CA ALA A 51 -11.41 -12.61 -2.60
C ALA A 51 -11.35 -11.09 -2.84
N SER A 52 -12.39 -10.57 -3.45
CA SER A 52 -12.96 -9.21 -3.47
C SER A 52 -12.04 -8.01 -3.16
N GLY A 53 -11.85 -7.13 -4.16
CA GLY A 53 -11.51 -5.72 -3.93
C GLY A 53 -10.53 -5.09 -4.89
N THR A 54 -9.75 -5.84 -5.64
CA THR A 54 -8.74 -5.35 -6.57
C THR A 54 -8.58 -6.25 -7.80
N ALA A 55 -9.56 -7.09 -8.05
CA ALA A 55 -9.70 -7.85 -9.27
C ALA A 55 -10.59 -7.07 -10.24
N TRP A 56 -10.39 -7.30 -11.53
CA TRP A 56 -11.31 -6.82 -12.54
C TRP A 56 -12.74 -7.23 -12.21
N THR A 57 -13.66 -6.30 -12.40
CA THR A 57 -15.08 -6.61 -12.39
C THR A 57 -15.48 -6.98 -13.81
N ASN A 58 -16.24 -8.07 -13.95
CA ASN A 58 -16.74 -8.45 -15.27
C ASN A 58 -17.50 -7.30 -15.92
N GLY A 59 -17.01 -6.88 -17.09
CA GLY A 59 -17.55 -5.73 -17.81
C GLY A 59 -16.70 -4.47 -17.75
N ASP A 60 -15.61 -4.45 -16.96
CA ASP A 60 -14.67 -3.33 -16.94
C ASP A 60 -14.09 -3.09 -18.35
N GLN A 61 -14.05 -1.82 -18.74
CA GLN A 61 -13.64 -1.44 -20.09
C GLN A 61 -12.26 -0.79 -20.06
N VAL A 62 -11.35 -1.31 -20.88
CA VAL A 62 -9.99 -0.81 -21.07
C VAL A 62 -9.78 -0.31 -22.48
N GLY A 63 -8.95 0.71 -22.66
CA GLY A 63 -8.47 1.17 -23.95
C GLY A 63 -7.09 0.59 -24.26
N ILE A 64 -6.89 0.05 -25.46
CA ILE A 64 -5.60 -0.50 -25.88
C ILE A 64 -5.13 0.24 -27.14
N PHE A 65 -3.86 0.67 -27.11
CA PHE A 65 -3.15 1.21 -28.26
C PHE A 65 -2.13 0.18 -28.74
N MET A 66 -2.00 0.04 -30.06
CA MET A 66 -0.92 -0.71 -30.70
C MET A 66 0.03 0.28 -31.38
N LYS A 67 1.30 0.17 -31.10
CA LYS A 67 2.35 1.08 -31.58
C LYS A 67 3.47 0.32 -32.27
N GLN A 68 4.11 0.95 -33.22
CA GLN A 68 5.36 0.49 -33.82
C GLN A 68 6.38 1.64 -33.70
N GLY A 69 7.26 1.53 -32.73
CA GLY A 69 8.10 2.65 -32.32
C GLY A 69 7.23 3.84 -31.86
N ALA A 70 7.43 5.00 -32.45
CA ALA A 70 6.64 6.21 -32.15
C ALA A 70 5.28 6.26 -32.88
N THR A 71 5.05 5.38 -33.87
CA THR A 71 3.83 5.41 -34.70
C THR A 71 2.71 4.61 -34.06
N VAL A 72 1.57 5.25 -33.80
CA VAL A 72 0.34 4.56 -33.39
C VAL A 72 -0.27 3.88 -34.61
N LYS A 73 -0.43 2.57 -34.56
CA LYS A 73 -1.02 1.75 -35.62
C LYS A 73 -2.51 1.53 -35.40
N SER A 74 -2.93 1.38 -34.14
CA SER A 74 -4.32 1.34 -33.73
C SER A 74 -4.49 2.12 -32.44
N ALA A 75 -5.44 3.04 -32.43
CA ALA A 75 -5.64 3.95 -31.31
C ALA A 75 -6.91 3.55 -30.52
N ASN A 76 -6.77 3.45 -29.22
CA ASN A 76 -7.88 3.40 -28.26
C ASN A 76 -8.94 2.33 -28.57
N VAL A 77 -8.49 1.15 -28.93
CA VAL A 77 -9.43 0.02 -29.19
C VAL A 77 -10.00 -0.44 -27.86
N LYS A 78 -11.33 -0.52 -27.77
CA LYS A 78 -12.04 -0.91 -26.56
C LYS A 78 -12.01 -2.41 -26.35
N TYR A 79 -11.57 -2.83 -25.18
CA TYR A 79 -11.63 -4.19 -24.67
C TYR A 79 -12.44 -4.26 -23.38
N VAL A 80 -13.00 -5.44 -23.09
CA VAL A 80 -13.78 -5.71 -21.89
C VAL A 80 -13.07 -6.80 -21.11
N ALA A 81 -12.85 -6.54 -19.82
CA ALA A 81 -12.25 -7.50 -18.91
C ALA A 81 -13.30 -8.45 -18.33
N ASP A 82 -12.93 -9.70 -18.12
CA ASP A 82 -13.63 -10.62 -17.23
C ASP A 82 -13.01 -10.59 -15.80
N ASP A 83 -13.62 -11.31 -14.87
CA ASP A 83 -13.17 -11.41 -13.47
C ASP A 83 -11.82 -12.12 -13.30
N ARG A 84 -11.28 -12.71 -14.37
CA ARG A 84 -9.97 -13.37 -14.41
C ARG A 84 -8.89 -12.52 -15.07
N GLY A 85 -9.27 -11.35 -15.59
CA GLY A 85 -8.40 -10.45 -16.31
C GLY A 85 -8.19 -10.80 -17.79
N ASN A 86 -8.98 -11.71 -18.37
CA ASN A 86 -8.96 -11.90 -19.83
C ASN A 86 -9.64 -10.72 -20.50
N LEU A 87 -9.03 -10.20 -21.56
CA LEU A 87 -9.54 -9.04 -22.29
C LEU A 87 -10.08 -9.46 -23.65
N THR A 88 -11.36 -9.17 -23.89
CA THR A 88 -12.03 -9.45 -25.17
C THR A 88 -12.39 -8.12 -25.84
N ALA A 89 -12.12 -7.99 -27.14
CA ALA A 89 -12.50 -6.78 -27.88
C ALA A 89 -14.02 -6.55 -27.80
N ALA A 90 -14.42 -5.33 -27.48
CA ALA A 90 -15.84 -4.98 -27.37
C ALA A 90 -16.59 -5.20 -28.68
N THR A 91 -15.90 -5.01 -29.81
CA THR A 91 -16.37 -5.33 -31.17
C THR A 91 -15.40 -6.32 -31.79
N ALA A 92 -15.87 -7.49 -32.18
CA ALA A 92 -15.00 -8.56 -32.68
C ALA A 92 -14.21 -8.18 -33.95
N SER A 93 -14.76 -7.30 -34.79
CA SER A 93 -14.10 -6.78 -36.01
C SER A 93 -12.98 -5.77 -35.67
N GLU A 94 -13.02 -5.14 -34.51
CA GLU A 94 -12.01 -4.17 -34.04
C GLU A 94 -10.87 -4.82 -33.24
N ALA A 95 -10.96 -6.15 -33.03
CA ALA A 95 -9.92 -6.86 -32.29
C ALA A 95 -8.56 -6.70 -32.96
N LEU A 96 -7.57 -6.23 -32.19
CA LEU A 96 -6.20 -6.00 -32.65
C LEU A 96 -5.59 -7.26 -33.26
N ALA A 97 -4.88 -7.09 -34.37
CA ALA A 97 -4.16 -8.15 -35.07
C ALA A 97 -2.70 -7.73 -35.27
N TYR A 98 -1.80 -8.70 -35.24
CA TYR A 98 -0.39 -8.43 -35.54
C TYR A 98 -0.21 -8.03 -37.00
N PRO A 99 0.81 -7.21 -37.32
CA PRO A 99 1.16 -6.92 -38.73
C PRO A 99 1.42 -8.17 -39.53
N SER A 100 0.98 -8.19 -40.79
CA SER A 100 1.15 -9.35 -41.69
C SER A 100 2.62 -9.63 -42.06
N ASP A 101 3.48 -8.61 -41.95
CA ASP A 101 4.93 -8.73 -42.16
C ASP A 101 5.68 -9.24 -40.91
N ASN A 102 4.94 -9.60 -39.86
CA ASN A 102 5.46 -10.03 -38.56
C ASN A 102 6.38 -9.00 -37.87
N SER A 103 6.29 -7.74 -38.26
CA SER A 103 7.02 -6.68 -37.53
C SER A 103 6.54 -6.56 -36.09
N ALA A 104 7.49 -6.25 -35.16
CA ALA A 104 7.20 -6.13 -33.75
C ALA A 104 6.39 -4.88 -33.43
N VAL A 105 5.47 -5.02 -32.49
CA VAL A 105 4.63 -3.93 -31.98
C VAL A 105 4.67 -3.86 -30.45
N ASP A 106 4.36 -2.70 -29.92
CA ASP A 106 4.18 -2.45 -28.50
C ASP A 106 2.70 -2.21 -28.19
N PHE A 107 2.26 -2.61 -27.01
CA PHE A 107 0.91 -2.34 -26.54
C PHE A 107 0.96 -1.46 -25.29
N VAL A 108 0.12 -0.42 -25.30
CA VAL A 108 -0.16 0.44 -24.18
C VAL A 108 -1.65 0.32 -23.85
N ALA A 109 -1.97 0.16 -22.57
CA ALA A 109 -3.36 0.02 -22.15
C ALA A 109 -3.65 0.88 -20.91
N TYR A 110 -4.93 1.26 -20.73
CA TYR A 110 -5.39 2.06 -19.62
C TYR A 110 -6.84 1.72 -19.24
N TYR A 111 -7.19 2.01 -18.01
CA TYR A 111 -8.53 1.91 -17.43
C TYR A 111 -8.81 3.15 -16.57
N PRO A 112 -10.04 3.64 -16.51
CA PRO A 112 -11.21 3.22 -17.28
C PRO A 112 -11.19 3.74 -18.72
N TYR A 113 -11.81 3.02 -19.64
CA TYR A 113 -11.90 3.42 -21.03
C TYR A 113 -12.62 4.77 -21.21
N ALA A 114 -12.05 5.65 -22.01
CA ALA A 114 -12.66 6.90 -22.43
C ALA A 114 -12.50 7.08 -23.95
N ALA A 115 -13.60 7.30 -24.67
CA ALA A 115 -13.52 7.50 -26.12
C ALA A 115 -12.71 8.75 -26.51
N SER A 116 -12.71 9.77 -25.66
CA SER A 116 -11.92 11.01 -25.83
C SER A 116 -10.42 10.80 -25.81
N ALA A 117 -9.94 9.70 -25.23
CA ALA A 117 -8.51 9.41 -25.12
C ALA A 117 -7.86 8.90 -26.42
N ALA A 118 -8.60 8.84 -27.53
CA ALA A 118 -8.08 8.39 -28.83
C ALA A 118 -6.89 9.22 -29.36
N SER A 119 -6.74 10.46 -28.89
CA SER A 119 -5.59 11.33 -29.17
C SER A 119 -4.30 10.95 -28.40
N GLY A 120 -4.36 9.98 -27.49
CA GLY A 120 -3.25 9.59 -26.62
C GLY A 120 -3.19 10.38 -25.31
N THR A 121 -4.19 11.21 -25.02
CA THR A 121 -4.30 11.94 -23.75
C THR A 121 -5.58 11.56 -23.04
N TYR A 122 -5.47 11.16 -21.77
CA TYR A 122 -6.60 10.86 -20.89
C TYR A 122 -6.84 12.04 -19.93
N ASP A 123 -8.07 12.55 -19.92
CA ASP A 123 -8.49 13.61 -19.00
C ASP A 123 -8.82 13.00 -17.63
N VAL A 124 -7.99 13.31 -16.63
CA VAL A 124 -8.19 12.86 -15.24
C VAL A 124 -9.11 13.83 -14.54
N ASN A 125 -10.16 13.32 -13.91
CA ASN A 125 -11.07 14.09 -13.06
C ASN A 125 -11.50 13.26 -11.86
N VAL A 126 -11.05 13.67 -10.66
CA VAL A 126 -11.34 13.00 -9.38
C VAL A 126 -12.28 13.83 -8.49
N SER A 127 -12.99 14.82 -9.03
CA SER A 127 -13.88 15.68 -8.24
C SER A 127 -15.08 14.92 -7.66
N ASN A 128 -15.54 13.86 -8.32
CA ASN A 128 -16.66 13.04 -7.86
C ASN A 128 -16.15 11.71 -7.30
N GLN A 129 -16.23 11.54 -6.00
CA GLN A 129 -15.76 10.35 -5.26
C GLN A 129 -16.86 9.30 -5.01
N SER A 130 -18.05 9.43 -5.59
CA SER A 130 -19.18 8.52 -5.33
C SER A 130 -18.94 7.10 -5.88
N ASN A 131 -18.13 6.97 -6.93
CA ASN A 131 -17.73 5.69 -7.52
C ASN A 131 -16.22 5.66 -7.73
N LEU A 132 -15.48 5.22 -6.72
CA LEU A 132 -14.02 5.21 -6.73
C LEU A 132 -13.42 4.39 -7.88
N PRO A 133 -13.90 3.17 -8.21
CA PRO A 133 -13.38 2.44 -9.35
C PRO A 133 -13.47 3.18 -10.69
N ALA A 134 -14.50 3.99 -10.89
CA ALA A 134 -14.71 4.72 -12.15
C ALA A 134 -13.72 5.89 -12.35
N ILE A 135 -12.98 6.30 -11.31
CA ILE A 135 -12.00 7.39 -11.37
C ILE A 135 -10.57 6.90 -11.10
N ASP A 136 -10.39 5.63 -10.83
CA ASP A 136 -9.09 5.02 -10.57
C ASP A 136 -8.35 4.76 -11.88
N LEU A 137 -7.39 5.62 -12.21
CA LEU A 137 -6.61 5.47 -13.43
C LEU A 137 -5.55 4.38 -13.29
N LEU A 138 -5.70 3.31 -14.08
CA LEU A 138 -4.71 2.25 -14.24
C LEU A 138 -4.02 2.36 -15.60
N TYR A 139 -2.73 2.03 -15.65
CA TYR A 139 -1.91 2.11 -16.86
C TYR A 139 -0.98 0.92 -16.98
N ALA A 140 -0.82 0.40 -18.22
CA ALA A 140 0.09 -0.70 -18.56
C ALA A 140 0.88 -0.35 -19.84
N ASN A 141 2.20 -0.46 -19.77
CA ASN A 141 3.12 -0.25 -20.89
C ASN A 141 4.22 -1.33 -20.97
N ASN A 142 4.02 -2.44 -20.29
CA ASN A 142 5.00 -3.52 -20.16
C ASN A 142 5.08 -4.45 -21.38
N ALA A 143 4.15 -4.36 -22.33
CA ALA A 143 4.06 -5.26 -23.47
C ALA A 143 4.79 -4.69 -24.69
N THR A 144 6.12 -4.82 -24.73
CA THR A 144 6.98 -4.31 -25.80
C THR A 144 7.50 -5.41 -26.71
N ASN A 145 7.83 -5.07 -27.98
CA ASN A 145 8.42 -5.98 -28.98
C ASN A 145 7.63 -7.28 -29.18
N LYS A 146 6.30 -7.21 -29.26
CA LYS A 146 5.41 -8.35 -29.45
C LYS A 146 5.21 -8.66 -30.92
N THR A 147 5.23 -9.94 -31.27
CA THR A 147 4.94 -10.47 -32.62
C THR A 147 3.91 -11.59 -32.51
N ALA A 148 3.42 -12.10 -33.62
CA ALA A 148 2.51 -13.24 -33.65
C ALA A 148 3.07 -14.49 -32.93
N ALA A 149 4.40 -14.62 -32.83
CA ALA A 149 5.07 -15.71 -32.12
C ALA A 149 5.13 -15.49 -30.58
N SER A 150 4.78 -14.31 -30.09
CA SER A 150 4.83 -14.00 -28.63
C SER A 150 3.74 -14.70 -27.82
N GLY A 151 2.74 -15.31 -28.47
CA GLY A 151 1.61 -15.94 -27.80
C GLY A 151 0.65 -14.91 -27.19
N GLU A 152 0.14 -15.21 -25.99
CA GLU A 152 -0.73 -14.31 -25.25
C GLU A 152 0.05 -13.14 -24.67
N VAL A 153 -0.48 -11.93 -24.82
CA VAL A 153 0.10 -10.69 -24.30
C VAL A 153 -0.49 -10.40 -22.92
N ASN A 154 0.35 -10.43 -21.89
CA ASN A 154 -0.05 -10.12 -20.54
C ASN A 154 0.22 -8.65 -20.22
N LEU A 155 -0.84 -7.89 -19.87
CA LEU A 155 -0.80 -6.47 -19.55
C LEU A 155 -0.79 -6.29 -18.03
N GLY A 156 0.30 -5.72 -17.49
CA GLY A 156 0.47 -5.40 -16.09
C GLY A 156 0.05 -3.96 -15.80
N PHE A 157 -1.12 -3.77 -15.22
CA PHE A 157 -1.63 -2.45 -14.87
C PHE A 157 -1.10 -1.99 -13.52
N THR A 158 -0.77 -0.71 -13.43
CA THR A 158 -0.38 -0.03 -12.18
C THR A 158 -1.28 1.16 -11.94
N HIS A 159 -1.61 1.43 -10.67
CA HIS A 159 -2.35 2.63 -10.28
C HIS A 159 -1.51 3.88 -10.55
N GLN A 160 -2.11 4.92 -11.10
CA GLN A 160 -1.45 6.19 -11.43
C GLN A 160 -1.81 7.32 -10.48
N LEU A 161 -2.81 7.13 -9.65
CA LEU A 161 -3.32 8.08 -8.68
C LEU A 161 -2.92 7.68 -7.25
N THR A 162 -3.32 8.47 -6.26
CA THR A 162 -3.11 8.18 -4.84
C THR A 162 -4.43 7.89 -4.16
N GLN A 163 -4.53 6.83 -3.38
CA GLN A 163 -5.66 6.59 -2.51
C GLN A 163 -5.38 7.11 -1.10
N ILE A 164 -6.29 7.91 -0.53
CA ILE A 164 -6.28 8.31 0.87
C ILE A 164 -7.41 7.58 1.58
N VAL A 165 -7.10 6.91 2.68
CA VAL A 165 -8.05 6.23 3.54
C VAL A 165 -7.92 6.77 4.96
N LEU A 166 -9.00 7.30 5.49
CA LEU A 166 -9.10 7.71 6.88
C LEU A 166 -9.82 6.60 7.66
N ASN A 167 -9.15 6.03 8.65
CA ASN A 167 -9.75 5.10 9.61
C ASN A 167 -10.22 5.90 10.82
N ILE A 168 -11.54 6.06 10.95
CA ILE A 168 -12.17 7.00 11.87
C ILE A 168 -12.69 6.27 13.10
N THR A 169 -12.23 6.67 14.25
CA THR A 169 -12.67 6.19 15.57
C THR A 169 -13.23 7.34 16.40
N THR A 170 -14.05 7.03 17.38
CA THR A 170 -14.59 7.98 18.35
C THR A 170 -14.36 7.45 19.77
N ASP A 171 -14.51 8.31 20.74
CA ASP A 171 -14.65 7.90 22.15
C ASP A 171 -16.13 7.97 22.60
N ALA A 172 -16.37 7.68 23.87
CA ALA A 172 -17.73 7.71 24.44
C ALA A 172 -18.41 9.08 24.39
N THR A 173 -17.67 10.16 24.10
CA THR A 173 -18.23 11.52 24.00
C THR A 173 -18.88 11.79 22.65
N ILE A 174 -18.55 10.98 21.62
CA ILE A 174 -19.19 10.98 20.31
C ILE A 174 -19.78 9.57 20.05
N PRO A 175 -21.03 9.33 20.45
CA PRO A 175 -21.63 7.99 20.41
C PRO A 175 -21.96 7.51 18.99
N THR A 176 -21.97 8.40 18.01
CA THR A 176 -22.28 8.08 16.60
C THR A 176 -21.55 8.99 15.64
N THR A 177 -21.13 8.44 14.52
CA THR A 177 -20.56 9.15 13.37
C THR A 177 -21.54 9.27 12.21
N ALA A 178 -22.83 8.95 12.45
CA ALA A 178 -23.85 9.10 11.43
C ALA A 178 -23.95 10.56 10.96
N GLY A 179 -23.92 10.77 9.65
CA GLY A 179 -23.92 12.11 9.04
C GLY A 179 -22.55 12.80 9.03
N LEU A 180 -21.48 12.09 9.38
CA LEU A 180 -20.12 12.61 9.19
C LEU A 180 -19.85 12.87 7.70
N SER A 181 -19.36 14.06 7.39
CA SER A 181 -18.77 14.36 6.09
C SER A 181 -17.31 14.76 6.24
N VAL A 182 -16.51 14.39 5.27
CA VAL A 182 -15.10 14.76 5.21
C VAL A 182 -14.79 15.31 3.83
N THR A 183 -14.13 16.47 3.78
CA THR A 183 -13.71 17.10 2.53
C THR A 183 -12.21 17.34 2.56
N LEU A 184 -11.53 16.97 1.49
CA LEU A 184 -10.13 17.32 1.26
C LEU A 184 -10.05 18.58 0.42
N ASN A 185 -9.50 19.64 0.97
CA ASN A 185 -9.36 20.94 0.33
C ASN A 185 -7.90 21.19 -0.06
N GLY A 186 -7.69 22.03 -1.09
CA GLY A 186 -6.38 22.52 -1.46
C GLY A 186 -5.52 21.56 -2.31
N THR A 187 -6.13 20.53 -2.91
CA THR A 187 -5.47 19.61 -3.86
C THR A 187 -6.09 19.74 -5.26
N PRO A 188 -5.33 19.52 -6.35
CA PRO A 188 -5.89 19.44 -7.69
C PRO A 188 -6.91 18.29 -7.80
N ALA A 189 -8.00 18.55 -8.52
CA ALA A 189 -9.01 17.50 -8.83
C ALA A 189 -8.99 17.09 -10.30
N THR A 190 -8.28 17.82 -11.16
CA THR A 190 -8.20 17.57 -12.61
C THR A 190 -6.75 17.58 -13.09
N GLY A 191 -6.53 16.93 -14.23
CA GLY A 191 -5.22 16.85 -14.86
C GLY A 191 -5.27 16.08 -16.17
N LYS A 192 -4.11 15.91 -16.79
CA LYS A 192 -3.96 15.16 -18.05
C LYS A 192 -2.92 14.07 -17.89
N PHE A 193 -3.24 12.89 -18.36
CA PHE A 193 -2.34 11.75 -18.41
C PHE A 193 -1.97 11.44 -19.87
N ASP A 194 -0.68 11.51 -20.18
CA ASP A 194 -0.17 11.17 -21.50
C ASP A 194 0.02 9.63 -21.59
N LEU A 195 -0.83 8.97 -22.36
CA LEU A 195 -0.79 7.53 -22.58
C LEU A 195 0.45 7.06 -23.37
N ASN A 196 1.17 7.98 -24.03
CA ASN A 196 2.39 7.62 -24.76
C ASN A 196 3.60 7.53 -23.85
N THR A 197 3.66 8.38 -22.82
CA THR A 197 4.79 8.50 -21.92
C THR A 197 4.53 7.98 -20.52
N GLY A 198 3.25 7.85 -20.11
CA GLY A 198 2.85 7.53 -18.73
C GLY A 198 3.00 8.72 -17.78
N ALA A 199 3.10 9.94 -18.30
CA ALA A 199 3.25 11.14 -17.49
C ALA A 199 1.90 11.76 -17.11
N LEU A 200 1.70 12.04 -15.81
CA LEU A 200 0.55 12.76 -15.28
C LEU A 200 0.93 14.20 -14.98
N THR A 201 0.15 15.13 -15.50
CA THR A 201 0.27 16.57 -15.21
C THR A 201 -1.02 17.03 -14.54
N ALA A 202 -0.95 17.45 -13.30
CA ALA A 202 -2.07 18.03 -12.58
C ALA A 202 -2.32 19.46 -13.01
N ASP A 203 -3.58 19.88 -13.02
CA ASP A 203 -3.94 21.29 -13.25
C ASP A 203 -3.52 22.14 -12.03
N ALA A 204 -3.25 23.42 -12.26
CA ALA A 204 -2.85 24.33 -11.18
C ALA A 204 -3.99 24.71 -10.23
N ALA A 205 -5.24 24.56 -10.67
CA ALA A 205 -6.41 24.88 -9.87
C ALA A 205 -6.65 23.80 -8.80
N THR A 206 -6.81 24.24 -7.56
CA THR A 206 -7.19 23.35 -6.44
C THR A 206 -8.72 23.30 -6.26
N ALA A 207 -9.18 22.21 -5.68
CA ALA A 207 -10.60 21.96 -5.45
C ALA A 207 -10.88 21.47 -4.02
N ASN A 208 -12.17 21.39 -3.70
CA ASN A 208 -12.68 20.76 -2.51
C ASN A 208 -13.24 19.38 -2.92
N ILE A 209 -12.58 18.32 -2.50
CA ILE A 209 -12.92 16.93 -2.84
C ILE A 209 -13.70 16.32 -1.67
N ALA A 210 -15.01 16.11 -1.83
CA ALA A 210 -15.80 15.40 -0.84
C ALA A 210 -15.40 13.93 -0.85
N MET A 211 -14.84 13.43 0.27
CA MET A 211 -14.43 12.03 0.40
C MET A 211 -15.65 11.11 0.47
N ASN A 212 -15.50 9.89 -0.01
CA ASN A 212 -16.51 8.84 0.12
C ASN A 212 -16.48 8.31 1.56
N VAL A 213 -17.45 8.71 2.37
CA VAL A 213 -17.60 8.26 3.76
C VAL A 213 -18.54 7.05 3.78
N ASN A 214 -18.14 5.95 4.40
CA ASN A 214 -19.01 4.78 4.53
C ASN A 214 -20.23 5.08 5.41
N ALA A 215 -21.30 4.28 5.30
CA ALA A 215 -22.54 4.51 6.03
C ALA A 215 -22.39 4.54 7.56
N ALA A 216 -21.39 3.83 8.09
CA ALA A 216 -21.08 3.83 9.52
C ALA A 216 -20.26 5.05 9.96
N GLY A 217 -19.72 5.85 9.03
CA GLY A 217 -18.83 6.98 9.34
C GLY A 217 -17.48 6.59 9.94
N THR A 218 -17.07 5.33 9.77
CA THR A 218 -15.82 4.80 10.32
C THR A 218 -14.66 4.82 9.32
N THR A 219 -14.98 5.06 8.05
CA THR A 219 -13.98 5.15 6.99
C THR A 219 -14.36 6.25 6.01
N ALA A 220 -13.39 7.08 5.64
CA ALA A 220 -13.52 8.02 4.53
C ALA A 220 -12.40 7.76 3.52
N THR A 221 -12.76 7.59 2.24
CA THR A 221 -11.80 7.27 1.18
C THR A 221 -11.87 8.30 0.07
N ALA A 222 -10.72 8.67 -0.48
CA ALA A 222 -10.62 9.48 -1.70
C ALA A 222 -9.51 8.97 -2.60
N ILE A 223 -9.73 9.10 -3.92
CA ILE A 223 -8.70 8.98 -4.94
C ILE A 223 -8.34 10.39 -5.40
N VAL A 224 -7.06 10.73 -5.39
CA VAL A 224 -6.57 12.07 -5.67
C VAL A 224 -5.37 12.04 -6.62
N LEU A 225 -5.09 13.16 -7.29
CA LEU A 225 -3.89 13.27 -8.11
C LEU A 225 -2.63 13.26 -7.23
N PRO A 226 -1.55 12.62 -7.67
CA PRO A 226 -0.24 12.73 -7.03
C PRO A 226 0.21 14.19 -6.98
N ALA A 227 0.63 14.64 -5.81
CA ALA A 227 1.07 16.02 -5.60
C ALA A 227 1.88 16.14 -4.31
N ALA A 228 2.58 17.28 -4.15
CA ALA A 228 3.04 17.70 -2.83
C ALA A 228 1.81 18.04 -1.97
N ALA A 229 1.68 17.41 -0.82
CA ALA A 229 0.50 17.56 0.05
C ALA A 229 0.59 18.75 1.03
N THR A 230 1.52 19.68 0.79
CA THR A 230 1.88 20.78 1.71
C THR A 230 0.76 21.77 1.99
N SER A 231 -0.27 21.84 1.14
CA SER A 231 -1.43 22.73 1.30
C SER A 231 -2.76 22.00 1.55
N GLY A 232 -2.74 20.66 1.54
CA GLY A 232 -3.95 19.85 1.73
C GLY A 232 -4.51 19.97 3.14
N LYS A 233 -5.82 20.15 3.25
CA LYS A 233 -6.55 20.23 4.52
C LYS A 233 -7.75 19.31 4.51
N LEU A 234 -7.93 18.58 5.59
CA LEU A 234 -9.11 17.77 5.83
C LEU A 234 -10.13 18.56 6.67
N VAL A 235 -11.34 18.65 6.20
CA VAL A 235 -12.45 19.34 6.86
C VAL A 235 -13.47 18.29 7.27
N PHE A 236 -13.65 18.11 8.58
CA PHE A 236 -14.60 17.18 9.18
C PHE A 236 -15.83 17.93 9.64
N THR A 237 -17.02 17.49 9.25
CA THR A 237 -18.29 18.06 9.72
C THR A 237 -19.16 16.96 10.29
N LEU A 238 -19.57 17.11 11.55
CA LEU A 238 -20.46 16.18 12.25
C LEU A 238 -21.41 16.97 13.17
N GLY A 239 -22.73 16.74 13.03
CA GLY A 239 -23.73 17.39 13.85
C GLY A 239 -23.71 18.94 13.79
N GLY A 240 -23.35 19.50 12.63
CA GLY A 240 -23.20 20.93 12.41
C GLY A 240 -21.90 21.55 12.92
N VAL A 241 -21.04 20.78 13.56
CA VAL A 241 -19.70 21.21 13.99
C VAL A 241 -18.69 20.89 12.92
N THR A 242 -17.86 21.87 12.55
CA THR A 242 -16.82 21.73 11.52
C THR A 242 -15.44 21.96 12.13
N VAL A 243 -14.49 21.07 11.81
CA VAL A 243 -13.07 21.17 12.22
C VAL A 243 -12.18 20.95 11.01
N GLU A 244 -11.21 21.85 10.83
CA GLU A 244 -10.19 21.77 9.80
C GLU A 244 -8.86 21.31 10.39
N LYS A 245 -8.19 20.37 9.70
CA LYS A 245 -6.85 19.88 10.05
C LYS A 245 -5.99 19.80 8.79
N ALA A 246 -4.74 20.23 8.89
CA ALA A 246 -3.77 20.02 7.82
C ALA A 246 -3.57 18.51 7.57
N LEU A 247 -3.39 18.13 6.31
CA LEU A 247 -3.07 16.75 5.95
C LEU A 247 -1.69 16.38 6.56
N SER A 248 -1.63 15.25 7.24
CA SER A 248 -0.43 14.84 8.01
C SER A 248 0.69 14.19 7.19
N VAL A 249 0.58 14.22 5.86
CA VAL A 249 1.60 13.67 4.94
C VAL A 249 2.16 14.77 4.05
N SER A 250 3.44 14.67 3.69
CA SER A 250 4.13 15.66 2.86
C SER A 250 3.98 15.41 1.36
N THR A 251 3.69 14.18 0.96
CA THR A 251 3.64 13.77 -0.46
C THR A 251 2.55 12.73 -0.68
N LEU A 252 1.81 12.91 -1.76
CA LEU A 252 0.86 11.95 -2.31
C LEU A 252 1.51 11.33 -3.55
N GLY A 253 2.07 10.14 -3.40
CA GLY A 253 2.80 9.44 -4.47
C GLY A 253 1.86 8.73 -5.45
N ALA A 254 2.22 8.69 -6.73
CA ALA A 254 1.51 7.88 -7.71
C ALA A 254 1.56 6.39 -7.32
N GLY A 255 0.45 5.68 -7.47
CA GLY A 255 0.35 4.26 -7.14
C GLY A 255 0.45 3.95 -5.64
N THR A 256 0.25 4.95 -4.76
CA THR A 256 0.35 4.74 -3.32
C THR A 256 -1.01 4.81 -2.62
N LYS A 257 -1.13 4.09 -1.51
CA LYS A 257 -2.24 4.15 -0.56
C LYS A 257 -1.77 4.77 0.73
N VAL A 258 -2.38 5.87 1.14
CA VAL A 258 -2.12 6.60 2.38
C VAL A 258 -3.24 6.29 3.37
N VAL A 259 -2.92 5.62 4.47
CA VAL A 259 -3.88 5.30 5.53
C VAL A 259 -3.59 6.18 6.73
N ILE A 260 -4.58 6.96 7.17
CA ILE A 260 -4.48 7.89 8.29
C ILE A 260 -5.48 7.49 9.37
N PRO A 261 -5.04 7.04 10.54
CA PRO A 261 -5.90 6.88 11.69
C PRO A 261 -6.41 8.25 12.17
N VAL A 262 -7.71 8.35 12.38
CA VAL A 262 -8.38 9.60 12.82
C VAL A 262 -9.19 9.31 14.07
N LYS A 263 -9.01 10.11 15.12
CA LYS A 263 -9.86 10.05 16.32
C LYS A 263 -10.66 11.34 16.46
N LEU A 264 -11.97 11.21 16.57
CA LEU A 264 -12.90 12.31 16.84
C LEU A 264 -13.31 12.27 18.33
N THR A 265 -13.22 13.39 19.00
CA THR A 265 -13.64 13.55 20.40
C THR A 265 -14.42 14.85 20.57
N LYS A 266 -15.27 14.93 21.59
CA LYS A 266 -15.97 16.19 21.90
C LYS A 266 -14.99 17.18 22.47
N GLY A 267 -15.04 18.43 22.04
CA GLY A 267 -14.25 19.50 22.62
C GLY A 267 -14.76 19.98 23.98
N GLY A 268 -14.02 20.86 24.62
CA GLY A 268 -14.35 21.41 25.94
C GLY A 268 -15.63 22.28 25.99
N SER A 269 -16.25 22.58 24.87
CA SER A 269 -17.54 23.28 24.75
C SER A 269 -18.55 22.38 24.03
N PRO A 270 -19.88 22.49 24.35
CA PRO A 270 -20.90 21.64 23.73
C PRO A 270 -20.96 21.67 22.19
N SER A 271 -20.44 22.73 21.57
CA SER A 271 -20.44 22.94 20.12
C SER A 271 -19.07 22.75 19.47
N THR A 272 -18.11 22.09 20.14
CA THR A 272 -16.78 21.86 19.58
C THR A 272 -16.49 20.38 19.44
N MET A 273 -15.74 20.05 18.43
CA MET A 273 -15.20 18.70 18.15
C MET A 273 -13.67 18.81 18.00
N ASN A 274 -12.94 17.86 18.57
CA ASN A 274 -11.52 17.72 18.34
C ASN A 274 -11.26 16.61 17.35
N VAL A 275 -10.30 16.83 16.45
CA VAL A 275 -9.81 15.85 15.49
C VAL A 275 -8.32 15.65 15.73
N SER A 276 -7.91 14.42 16.01
CA SER A 276 -6.51 14.03 16.10
C SER A 276 -6.16 13.00 15.03
N PHE A 277 -4.95 13.06 14.51
CA PHE A 277 -4.42 12.07 13.58
C PHE A 277 -3.41 11.19 14.29
N GLY A 278 -3.47 9.88 14.00
CA GLY A 278 -2.34 8.98 14.25
C GLY A 278 -1.31 9.07 13.12
N SER A 279 -0.23 8.31 13.24
CA SER A 279 0.79 8.22 12.20
C SER A 279 0.19 7.70 10.89
N ALA A 280 0.40 8.42 9.81
CA ALA A 280 -0.01 7.97 8.48
C ALA A 280 0.90 6.82 8.01
N THR A 281 0.31 5.81 7.40
CA THR A 281 1.04 4.75 6.71
C THR A 281 0.95 4.97 5.21
N ILE A 282 2.09 4.95 4.52
CA ILE A 282 2.15 5.01 3.06
C ILE A 282 2.66 3.66 2.58
N ALA A 283 1.92 3.02 1.71
CA ALA A 283 2.30 1.77 1.07
C ALA A 283 2.02 1.85 -0.43
N ASP A 284 2.60 0.93 -1.20
CA ASP A 284 2.17 0.75 -2.57
C ASP A 284 0.66 0.46 -2.55
N TRP A 285 -0.07 0.93 -3.56
CA TRP A 285 -1.50 0.69 -3.68
C TRP A 285 -1.76 -0.79 -3.98
N THR A 286 -1.37 -1.60 -3.02
CA THR A 286 -1.64 -3.01 -2.96
C THR A 286 -2.56 -3.22 -1.77
N GLU A 287 -3.70 -3.85 -1.94
CA GLU A 287 -4.46 -4.26 -0.76
C GLU A 287 -3.65 -5.29 0.01
N VAL A 288 -3.06 -4.86 1.10
CA VAL A 288 -2.77 -5.77 2.20
C VAL A 288 -4.13 -6.03 2.84
N ALA A 289 -4.61 -7.28 2.81
CA ALA A 289 -5.75 -7.68 3.62
C ALA A 289 -5.47 -7.21 5.05
N GLY A 290 -6.19 -6.16 5.46
CA GLY A 290 -6.03 -5.54 6.77
C GLY A 290 -6.44 -6.54 7.83
N GLY A 291 -5.45 -7.14 8.50
CA GLY A 291 -5.67 -7.57 9.86
C GLY A 291 -6.04 -6.31 10.66
N GLU A 292 -7.13 -6.36 11.40
CA GLU A 292 -7.51 -5.30 12.32
C GLU A 292 -6.31 -4.97 13.20
N VAL A 293 -5.72 -3.79 12.98
CA VAL A 293 -4.79 -3.23 13.95
C VAL A 293 -5.67 -2.54 14.99
N ASN A 294 -6.03 -3.27 16.02
CA ASN A 294 -6.58 -2.69 17.23
C ASN A 294 -5.48 -1.84 17.88
N VAL A 295 -5.50 -0.56 17.59
CA VAL A 295 -4.66 0.41 18.28
C VAL A 295 -5.47 0.96 19.45
N ASP A 296 -5.24 0.39 20.63
CA ASP A 296 -5.75 0.92 21.89
C ASP A 296 -4.98 2.19 22.23
N PHE A 297 -5.54 3.35 21.90
CA PHE A 297 -4.98 4.65 22.31
C PHE A 297 -5.37 4.95 23.76
N LYS A 298 -4.45 4.70 24.69
CA LYS A 298 -4.52 5.37 25.99
C LYS A 298 -4.10 6.81 25.83
N GLN A 299 -4.90 7.68 26.40
CA GLN A 299 -4.81 9.14 26.40
C GLN A 299 -3.45 9.61 26.91
N GLY A 300 -2.59 10.08 26.01
CA GLY A 300 -1.46 10.96 26.31
C GLY A 300 -1.83 12.39 25.92
N GLU A 301 -1.44 13.35 26.72
CA GLU A 301 -1.74 14.76 26.52
C GLU A 301 -1.35 15.24 25.12
N GLN A 302 -2.22 16.05 24.53
CA GLN A 302 -2.08 16.64 23.21
C GLN A 302 -0.93 17.65 23.19
N PRO A 303 -0.02 17.63 22.15
CA PRO A 303 0.92 18.72 21.95
C PRO A 303 0.18 20.04 21.79
N GLN A 304 0.63 21.06 22.50
CA GLN A 304 0.13 22.43 22.35
C GLN A 304 0.40 22.94 20.92
N PRO A 305 -0.43 23.84 20.36
CA PRO A 305 -0.17 24.41 19.04
C PRO A 305 1.18 25.12 19.00
N GLY A 306 2.14 24.54 18.26
CA GLY A 306 3.50 25.08 18.12
C GLY A 306 4.63 24.10 18.34
N GLU A 307 4.37 22.88 18.87
CA GLU A 307 5.42 21.88 19.08
C GLU A 307 5.78 21.15 17.78
N GLN A 308 7.04 21.26 17.35
CA GLN A 308 7.60 20.52 16.20
C GLN A 308 8.31 19.25 16.68
N GLU A 309 7.93 18.09 16.15
CA GLU A 309 8.65 16.84 16.35
C GLU A 309 9.81 16.72 15.37
N VAL A 310 11.01 16.49 15.87
CA VAL A 310 12.23 16.28 15.07
C VAL A 310 12.87 14.95 15.45
N VAL A 311 13.14 14.10 14.46
CA VAL A 311 13.81 12.82 14.70
C VAL A 311 15.22 13.03 15.20
N ILE A 312 15.52 12.52 16.39
CA ILE A 312 16.86 12.50 16.97
C ILE A 312 17.64 11.31 16.43
N PHE A 313 17.05 10.12 16.48
CA PHE A 313 17.57 8.93 15.81
C PHE A 313 16.44 7.92 15.51
N GLU A 314 16.71 7.06 14.54
CA GLU A 314 15.89 5.88 14.22
C GLU A 314 16.82 4.70 13.96
N GLU A 315 16.76 3.65 14.79
CA GLU A 315 17.59 2.45 14.69
C GLU A 315 16.76 1.26 14.21
N THR A 316 17.12 0.72 13.04
CA THR A 316 16.42 -0.41 12.40
C THR A 316 17.26 -1.70 12.39
N LEU A 317 18.48 -1.67 12.93
CA LEU A 317 19.45 -2.77 12.91
C LEU A 317 19.86 -3.19 11.47
N GLY A 318 19.79 -2.25 10.52
CA GLY A 318 20.15 -2.47 9.13
C GLY A 318 19.17 -3.31 8.33
N ALA A 319 19.28 -3.26 7.01
CA ALA A 319 18.35 -3.93 6.08
C ALA A 319 18.78 -5.38 5.75
N THR A 320 20.04 -5.75 5.93
CA THR A 320 20.54 -7.10 5.59
C THR A 320 20.14 -8.11 6.67
N PRO A 321 19.41 -9.19 6.34
CA PRO A 321 19.03 -10.21 7.31
C PRO A 321 20.25 -10.84 8.00
N ILE A 322 20.23 -10.86 9.33
CA ILE A 322 21.31 -11.45 10.12
C ILE A 322 21.19 -12.97 10.09
N ALA A 323 22.27 -13.65 9.72
CA ALA A 323 22.33 -15.10 9.69
C ALA A 323 22.84 -15.67 11.03
N LYS A 324 22.31 -16.83 11.42
CA LYS A 324 22.85 -17.61 12.51
C LYS A 324 24.11 -18.32 12.04
N GLY A 325 25.27 -17.95 12.57
CA GLY A 325 26.55 -18.59 12.26
C GLY A 325 26.76 -19.90 13.00
N GLY A 326 27.91 -20.58 12.73
CA GLY A 326 28.27 -21.83 13.39
C GLY A 326 28.47 -21.72 14.92
N LYS A 327 28.70 -20.52 15.42
CA LYS A 327 28.80 -20.21 16.87
C LYS A 327 27.48 -19.67 17.48
N GLY A 328 26.41 -19.67 16.72
CA GLY A 328 25.10 -19.11 17.15
C GLY A 328 24.79 -17.75 16.52
N TRP A 329 23.90 -17.01 17.15
CA TRP A 329 23.61 -15.63 16.79
C TRP A 329 24.72 -14.69 17.29
N PRO A 330 25.06 -13.62 16.54
CA PRO A 330 26.06 -12.67 16.99
C PRO A 330 25.65 -12.00 18.30
N TYR A 331 26.63 -11.79 19.17
CA TYR A 331 26.44 -10.95 20.37
C TYR A 331 26.34 -9.48 19.96
N LEU A 332 25.71 -8.67 20.82
CA LEU A 332 25.53 -7.24 20.55
C LEU A 332 26.86 -6.54 20.21
N LYS A 333 27.93 -6.84 20.95
CA LYS A 333 29.28 -6.28 20.77
C LYS A 333 29.93 -6.61 19.41
N ASP A 334 29.50 -7.68 18.76
CA ASP A 334 30.07 -8.17 17.49
C ASP A 334 29.23 -7.71 16.28
N PHE A 335 28.14 -6.97 16.54
CA PHE A 335 27.25 -6.47 15.49
C PHE A 335 27.74 -5.11 14.96
N THR A 336 27.83 -4.99 13.63
CA THR A 336 28.33 -3.78 12.94
C THR A 336 27.30 -3.13 12.01
N GLY A 337 26.09 -3.68 11.96
CA GLY A 337 25.03 -3.23 11.03
C GLY A 337 24.12 -2.13 11.60
N TRP A 338 24.60 -1.31 12.54
CA TRP A 338 23.81 -0.23 13.12
C TRP A 338 23.43 0.84 12.09
N SER A 339 22.17 1.27 12.09
CA SER A 339 21.70 2.38 11.25
C SER A 339 22.24 3.73 11.74
N ASN A 340 22.62 3.81 13.02
CA ASN A 340 23.14 5.02 13.66
C ASN A 340 24.51 4.78 14.29
N PRO A 341 25.60 4.77 13.51
CA PRO A 341 26.93 4.45 14.00
C PRO A 341 27.56 5.52 14.95
N SER A 342 26.93 6.67 15.09
CA SER A 342 27.33 7.72 16.04
C SER A 342 26.87 7.45 17.47
N LEU A 343 25.90 6.55 17.66
CA LEU A 343 25.45 6.11 18.98
C LEU A 343 26.30 4.96 19.49
N THR A 344 26.32 4.78 20.79
CA THR A 344 26.91 3.58 21.43
C THR A 344 25.81 2.59 21.78
N PHE A 345 26.07 1.30 21.55
CA PHE A 345 25.15 0.22 21.87
C PHE A 345 25.89 -0.81 22.74
N GLU A 346 25.49 -0.90 23.99
CA GLU A 346 26.15 -1.75 24.97
C GLU A 346 25.20 -2.78 25.55
N ASP A 347 25.69 -4.00 25.72
CA ASP A 347 25.06 -5.09 26.47
C ASP A 347 25.65 -5.11 27.88
N VAL A 348 25.04 -4.37 28.79
CA VAL A 348 25.55 -4.15 30.15
C VAL A 348 25.74 -5.48 30.88
N ASN A 349 24.80 -6.39 30.76
CA ASN A 349 24.77 -7.67 31.48
C ASN A 349 25.27 -8.87 30.64
N LYS A 350 25.68 -8.65 29.39
CA LYS A 350 26.20 -9.67 28.45
C LYS A 350 25.22 -10.80 28.15
N ASN A 351 23.93 -10.49 28.06
CA ASN A 351 22.82 -11.43 27.84
C ASN A 351 22.03 -11.14 26.57
N LEU A 352 22.49 -10.21 25.72
CA LEU A 352 21.83 -9.82 24.48
C LEU A 352 22.48 -10.46 23.25
N SER A 353 21.69 -10.68 22.21
CA SER A 353 22.19 -11.08 20.88
C SER A 353 21.36 -10.42 19.79
N VAL A 354 21.95 -10.22 18.61
CA VAL A 354 21.22 -9.70 17.46
C VAL A 354 20.74 -10.86 16.60
N ARG A 355 19.48 -10.84 16.20
CA ARG A 355 18.82 -11.96 15.50
C ARG A 355 17.98 -11.44 14.33
N HIS A 356 17.57 -12.35 13.47
CA HIS A 356 16.55 -12.12 12.46
C HIS A 356 15.31 -12.93 12.79
N HIS A 357 14.13 -12.29 12.80
CA HIS A 357 12.85 -12.93 13.10
C HIS A 357 11.71 -12.19 12.41
N ALA A 358 10.77 -12.93 11.81
CA ALA A 358 9.60 -12.39 11.13
C ALA A 358 9.93 -11.22 10.16
N GLY A 359 10.97 -11.39 9.36
CA GLY A 359 11.40 -10.40 8.36
C GLY A 359 12.17 -9.19 8.89
N LYS A 360 12.47 -9.14 10.21
CA LYS A 360 13.15 -8.00 10.85
C LYS A 360 14.40 -8.44 11.61
N ASN A 361 15.45 -7.60 11.59
CA ASN A 361 16.54 -7.69 12.54
C ASN A 361 16.07 -7.17 13.90
N CYS A 362 16.49 -7.82 14.97
CA CYS A 362 16.03 -7.49 16.32
C CYS A 362 17.10 -7.80 17.36
N ILE A 363 17.05 -7.11 18.48
CA ILE A 363 17.83 -7.42 19.67
C ILE A 363 17.02 -8.40 20.51
N TRP A 364 17.62 -9.56 20.80
CA TRP A 364 17.02 -10.59 21.64
C TRP A 364 17.44 -10.43 23.08
N PHE A 365 16.46 -10.23 23.94
CA PHE A 365 16.57 -10.27 25.41
C PHE A 365 16.34 -11.71 25.85
N ALA A 366 17.36 -12.32 26.42
CA ALA A 366 17.34 -13.76 26.73
C ALA A 366 16.34 -14.06 27.87
N ALA A 367 15.64 -15.20 27.73
CA ALA A 367 14.78 -15.72 28.78
C ALA A 367 15.59 -16.04 30.04
N ASN A 368 15.01 -15.85 31.22
CA ASN A 368 15.60 -16.14 32.51
C ASN A 368 16.94 -15.40 32.79
N LYS A 369 17.11 -14.26 32.14
CA LYS A 369 18.31 -13.43 32.28
C LYS A 369 17.92 -11.99 32.60
N ASP A 370 18.77 -11.36 33.36
CA ASP A 370 18.76 -9.93 33.55
C ASP A 370 19.44 -9.29 32.34
N CYS A 371 18.66 -8.62 31.50
CA CYS A 371 19.13 -8.01 30.26
C CYS A 371 19.05 -6.50 30.38
N ASP A 372 20.08 -5.81 29.89
CA ASP A 372 20.13 -4.36 29.83
C ASP A 372 20.81 -3.91 28.54
N LEU A 373 20.04 -3.35 27.62
CA LEU A 373 20.53 -2.66 26.44
C LEU A 373 20.71 -1.18 26.79
N HIS A 374 21.92 -0.68 26.72
CA HIS A 374 22.25 0.72 26.85
C HIS A 374 22.54 1.34 25.48
N ILE A 375 21.84 2.42 25.14
CA ILE A 375 22.05 3.26 23.96
C ILE A 375 22.52 4.62 24.46
N GLY A 376 23.79 4.91 24.25
CA GLY A 376 24.40 6.15 24.73
C GLY A 376 24.78 7.10 23.60
N ASN A 377 25.32 8.26 24.00
CA ASN A 377 25.71 9.36 23.09
C ASN A 377 24.54 9.95 22.31
N ILE A 378 23.33 9.90 22.83
CA ILE A 378 22.13 10.44 22.18
C ILE A 378 22.18 11.98 22.28
N PRO A 379 22.25 12.72 21.13
CA PRO A 379 22.31 14.18 21.18
C PRO A 379 20.96 14.76 21.63
N SER A 380 20.98 15.64 22.65
CA SER A 380 19.75 16.32 23.10
C SER A 380 19.25 17.35 22.08
N ASN A 381 20.14 17.89 21.25
CA ASN A 381 19.85 18.95 20.27
C ASN A 381 19.02 20.12 20.82
N GLY A 382 19.10 20.37 22.15
CA GLY A 382 18.37 21.42 22.84
C GLY A 382 16.88 21.12 23.08
N TYR A 383 16.43 19.90 22.79
CA TYR A 383 15.07 19.47 23.11
C TYR A 383 14.94 19.12 24.59
N LYS A 384 13.79 19.47 25.17
CA LYS A 384 13.46 19.17 26.55
C LYS A 384 12.44 18.08 26.76
N LYS A 385 11.59 17.85 25.72
CA LYS A 385 10.61 16.78 25.69
C LYS A 385 10.96 15.78 24.61
N PHE A 386 10.73 14.51 24.85
CA PHE A 386 11.05 13.44 23.93
C PHE A 386 9.92 12.43 23.84
N LYS A 387 9.77 11.85 22.67
CA LYS A 387 8.86 10.74 22.41
C LYS A 387 9.63 9.56 21.84
N LEU A 388 9.50 8.40 22.46
CA LEU A 388 10.19 7.18 22.11
C LEU A 388 9.19 6.18 21.53
N THR A 389 9.44 5.74 20.29
CA THR A 389 8.65 4.68 19.62
C THR A 389 9.55 3.47 19.40
N TYR A 390 9.05 2.26 19.66
CA TYR A 390 9.80 1.02 19.46
C TYR A 390 8.87 -0.17 19.26
N LYS A 391 9.38 -1.26 18.65
CA LYS A 391 8.60 -2.48 18.42
C LYS A 391 9.11 -3.65 19.21
N VAL A 392 8.19 -4.39 19.82
CA VAL A 392 8.48 -5.56 20.66
C VAL A 392 7.71 -6.78 20.19
N ASN A 393 8.40 -7.93 20.14
CA ASN A 393 7.79 -9.25 19.96
C ASN A 393 8.10 -10.11 21.18
N GLY A 394 7.07 -10.77 21.72
CA GLY A 394 7.21 -11.76 22.79
C GLY A 394 7.72 -13.10 22.25
N GLY A 395 8.67 -13.73 22.95
CA GLY A 395 9.23 -15.01 22.56
C GLY A 395 8.32 -16.21 22.91
N VAL A 396 7.03 -16.12 22.63
CA VAL A 396 6.07 -17.22 22.79
C VAL A 396 6.19 -18.20 21.63
N PHE A 397 6.27 -19.50 21.90
CA PHE A 397 6.61 -20.52 20.88
C PHE A 397 5.62 -21.67 20.77
N LYS A 398 5.07 -22.14 21.89
CA LYS A 398 4.20 -23.30 21.95
C LYS A 398 2.75 -22.86 22.14
N ASP A 399 1.83 -23.61 21.58
CA ASP A 399 0.40 -23.44 21.80
C ASP A 399 0.10 -23.25 23.29
N GLY A 400 -0.63 -22.19 23.60
CA GLY A 400 -0.98 -21.82 24.96
C GLY A 400 0.06 -20.97 25.70
N ASP A 401 1.26 -20.76 25.16
CA ASP A 401 2.23 -19.80 25.74
C ASP A 401 1.64 -18.38 25.75
N THR A 402 1.75 -17.70 26.88
CA THR A 402 1.32 -16.30 27.02
C THR A 402 2.38 -15.46 27.70
N MET A 403 2.51 -14.19 27.35
CA MET A 403 3.45 -13.26 27.93
C MET A 403 2.92 -11.83 27.87
N ASN A 404 3.13 -11.06 28.92
CA ASN A 404 2.88 -9.62 28.90
C ASN A 404 4.14 -8.85 28.49
N LEU A 405 4.05 -8.02 27.46
CA LEU A 405 5.18 -7.22 26.95
C LEU A 405 5.60 -6.09 27.90
N ASN A 406 4.81 -5.76 28.91
CA ASN A 406 5.16 -4.78 29.97
C ASN A 406 6.35 -5.21 30.85
N LEU A 407 6.81 -6.44 30.70
CA LEU A 407 8.06 -6.91 31.30
C LEU A 407 9.30 -6.20 30.72
N LEU A 408 9.22 -5.63 29.51
CA LEU A 408 10.23 -4.72 29.01
C LEU A 408 10.03 -3.34 29.63
N LYS A 409 10.99 -2.92 30.44
CA LYS A 409 11.03 -1.61 31.05
C LYS A 409 12.14 -0.79 30.45
N GLY A 410 12.11 0.51 30.64
CA GLY A 410 13.17 1.36 30.16
C GLY A 410 13.48 2.50 31.11
N LYS A 411 14.59 3.15 30.84
CA LYS A 411 15.04 4.36 31.51
C LYS A 411 15.63 5.30 30.46
N PHE A 412 15.22 6.56 30.50
CA PHE A 412 15.87 7.61 29.71
C PHE A 412 16.46 8.61 30.68
N ASN A 413 17.78 8.73 30.68
CA ASN A 413 18.54 9.40 31.71
C ASN A 413 18.12 8.88 33.09
N ASP A 414 17.60 9.75 33.98
CA ASP A 414 17.16 9.35 35.31
C ASP A 414 15.69 8.96 35.43
N THR A 415 14.95 8.99 34.32
CA THR A 415 13.50 8.74 34.36
C THR A 415 13.18 7.36 33.78
N THR A 416 12.42 6.58 34.55
CA THR A 416 11.96 5.24 34.14
C THR A 416 10.65 5.32 33.40
N PHE A 417 10.50 4.44 32.37
CA PHE A 417 9.25 4.18 31.69
C PHE A 417 8.97 2.68 31.64
N THR A 418 7.72 2.33 31.39
CA THR A 418 7.30 0.92 31.25
C THR A 418 6.59 0.75 29.91
N THR A 419 6.92 -0.31 29.18
CA THR A 419 6.13 -0.71 28.00
C THR A 419 4.68 -0.91 28.41
N PRO A 420 3.69 -0.33 27.70
CA PRO A 420 2.28 -0.53 27.98
C PRO A 420 1.88 -2.01 28.00
N ASP A 421 0.83 -2.34 28.75
CA ASP A 421 0.32 -3.70 28.87
C ASP A 421 -0.12 -4.26 27.52
N LYS A 422 0.47 -5.38 27.14
CA LYS A 422 0.06 -6.18 26.00
C LYS A 422 0.36 -7.65 26.27
N VAL A 423 -0.67 -8.45 26.46
CA VAL A 423 -0.53 -9.90 26.54
C VAL A 423 -0.50 -10.47 25.13
N VAL A 424 0.57 -11.19 24.80
CA VAL A 424 0.75 -11.93 23.55
C VAL A 424 0.56 -13.42 23.79
N LYS A 425 0.09 -14.14 22.78
CA LYS A 425 -0.23 -15.57 22.83
C LYS A 425 0.36 -16.30 21.62
N ALA A 426 0.74 -17.56 21.79
CA ALA A 426 1.05 -18.45 20.68
C ALA A 426 -0.19 -19.33 20.36
N PRO A 427 -0.44 -19.64 19.07
CA PRO A 427 0.41 -19.35 17.91
C PRO A 427 0.20 -17.96 17.29
N GLU A 428 -0.88 -17.24 17.65
CA GLU A 428 -1.38 -16.04 16.95
C GLU A 428 -0.35 -14.91 16.87
N ASP A 429 0.32 -14.63 17.98
CA ASP A 429 1.24 -13.48 18.12
C ASP A 429 2.72 -13.86 17.94
N LYS A 430 3.02 -15.11 17.61
CA LYS A 430 4.38 -15.64 17.57
C LYS A 430 5.34 -14.83 16.68
N GLU A 431 4.84 -14.32 15.57
CA GLU A 431 5.63 -13.56 14.58
C GLU A 431 5.27 -12.07 14.54
N THR A 432 4.41 -11.60 15.46
CA THR A 432 3.92 -10.23 15.47
C THR A 432 4.79 -9.33 16.32
N TYR A 433 5.20 -8.20 15.76
CA TYR A 433 5.83 -7.10 16.49
C TYR A 433 4.77 -6.04 16.81
N PHE A 434 4.65 -5.70 18.08
CA PHE A 434 3.74 -4.65 18.57
C PHE A 434 4.53 -3.36 18.76
N GLU A 435 3.99 -2.26 18.24
CA GLU A 435 4.58 -0.94 18.35
C GLU A 435 4.08 -0.25 19.63
N PHE A 436 5.01 0.37 20.34
CA PHE A 436 4.74 1.16 21.53
C PHE A 436 5.33 2.55 21.39
N THR A 437 4.60 3.54 21.88
CA THR A 437 5.07 4.92 21.97
C THR A 437 4.94 5.37 23.43
N VAL A 438 6.02 5.93 23.97
CA VAL A 438 6.06 6.50 25.30
C VAL A 438 6.58 7.92 25.23
N GLU A 439 5.93 8.83 25.94
CA GLU A 439 6.44 10.18 26.16
C GLU A 439 7.44 10.14 27.31
N LEU A 440 8.59 10.73 27.07
CA LEU A 440 9.64 10.82 28.08
C LEU A 440 9.55 12.20 28.72
N PRO A 441 9.65 12.28 30.03
CA PRO A 441 9.53 13.55 30.74
C PRO A 441 10.63 14.54 30.35
N ALA A 442 10.34 15.79 30.56
CA ALA A 442 11.26 16.87 30.26
C ALA A 442 12.62 16.66 30.97
N ASN A 443 13.68 16.81 30.19
CA ASN A 443 15.05 16.75 30.68
C ASN A 443 15.68 18.14 30.53
N ASP A 444 16.05 18.75 31.66
CA ASP A 444 16.64 20.09 31.67
C ASP A 444 18.17 20.11 31.48
N THR A 445 18.79 18.94 31.21
CA THR A 445 20.22 18.84 30.99
C THR A 445 20.58 18.89 29.51
N GLU A 446 21.56 19.70 29.16
CA GLU A 446 22.16 19.75 27.80
C GLU A 446 23.09 18.57 27.49
N ALA A 447 23.19 17.61 28.42
CA ALA A 447 24.05 16.43 28.27
C ALA A 447 23.54 15.46 27.23
N LEU A 448 24.44 14.64 26.69
CA LEU A 448 24.07 13.50 25.85
C LEU A 448 23.14 12.56 26.63
N GLY A 449 22.09 12.09 25.98
CA GLY A 449 21.11 11.20 26.62
C GLY A 449 21.57 9.75 26.63
N ASP A 450 21.08 9.04 27.65
CA ASP A 450 21.26 7.60 27.84
C ASP A 450 19.89 6.92 27.87
N LEU A 451 19.69 5.94 26.99
CA LEU A 451 18.45 5.17 26.90
C LEU A 451 18.76 3.70 27.24
N HIS A 452 18.04 3.17 28.20
CA HIS A 452 18.09 1.77 28.56
C HIS A 452 16.79 1.06 28.25
N PHE A 453 16.90 -0.19 27.77
CA PHE A 453 15.81 -1.16 27.77
C PHE A 453 16.21 -2.37 28.62
N GLN A 454 15.40 -2.69 29.60
CA GLN A 454 15.72 -3.66 30.65
C GLN A 454 14.64 -4.71 30.78
N THR A 455 15.06 -5.95 30.98
CA THR A 455 14.18 -7.05 31.37
C THR A 455 14.79 -7.78 32.57
N ASN A 456 13.98 -7.98 33.62
CA ASN A 456 14.26 -8.96 34.67
C ASN A 456 13.16 -10.00 34.59
N ILE A 457 13.34 -11.00 33.71
CA ILE A 457 12.32 -12.00 33.41
C ILE A 457 12.50 -13.20 34.36
N PRO A 458 11.50 -13.51 35.18
CA PRO A 458 11.56 -14.64 36.11
C PRO A 458 11.83 -15.98 35.43
N ASN A 459 12.33 -16.96 36.20
CA ASN A 459 12.53 -18.33 35.73
C ASN A 459 11.26 -18.90 35.09
N GLY A 460 11.40 -19.49 33.90
CA GLY A 460 10.31 -20.01 33.12
C GLY A 460 9.62 -19.02 32.19
N SER A 461 10.02 -17.76 32.21
CA SER A 461 9.51 -16.75 31.25
C SER A 461 10.20 -16.86 29.89
N PHE A 462 9.57 -16.29 28.90
CA PHE A 462 10.06 -16.24 27.53
C PHE A 462 10.94 -15.01 27.31
N GLY A 463 11.86 -15.08 26.35
CA GLY A 463 12.63 -13.90 25.93
C GLY A 463 11.81 -12.91 25.13
N MET A 464 12.36 -11.75 24.85
CA MET A 464 11.74 -10.70 24.05
C MET A 464 12.63 -10.27 22.88
N ARG A 465 12.04 -9.67 21.87
CA ARG A 465 12.72 -9.07 20.71
C ARG A 465 12.34 -7.61 20.59
N LEU A 466 13.35 -6.75 20.50
CA LEU A 466 13.22 -5.30 20.36
C LEU A 466 13.76 -4.88 18.98
N THR A 467 13.05 -4.02 18.27
CA THR A 467 13.48 -3.47 16.97
C THR A 467 12.84 -2.12 16.68
N GLU A 468 13.30 -1.45 15.64
CA GLU A 468 12.74 -0.18 15.14
C GLU A 468 12.57 0.85 16.27
N ILE A 469 13.70 1.24 16.86
CA ILE A 469 13.74 2.20 17.98
C ILE A 469 13.89 3.60 17.41
N LYS A 470 12.93 4.49 17.68
CA LYS A 470 12.91 5.87 17.19
C LYS A 470 12.70 6.84 18.35
N LEU A 471 13.59 7.81 18.45
CA LEU A 471 13.47 8.92 19.40
C LEU A 471 13.24 10.22 18.63
N VAL A 472 12.24 10.98 19.02
CA VAL A 472 11.97 12.33 18.53
C VAL A 472 12.06 13.33 19.67
N GLY A 473 12.63 14.50 19.38
CA GLY A 473 12.59 15.67 20.24
C GLY A 473 11.38 16.53 19.90
N ILE A 474 10.79 17.15 20.90
CA ILE A 474 9.60 18.01 20.78
C ILE A 474 10.00 19.43 21.20
N LYS A 475 9.79 20.40 20.28
CA LYS A 475 10.01 21.83 20.51
C LYS A 475 8.75 22.55 20.90
#